data_f460302bd2ac52823268004e33993904
#
_entry.id   f460302bd2ac52823268004e33993904
#
_cell.length_a   1.000
_cell.length_b   1.000
_cell.length_c   1.000
_cell.angle_alpha   90.00
_cell.angle_beta   90.00
_cell.angle_gamma   90.00
#
_symmetry.space_group_name_H-M   'P 1'
#
loop_
_entity.id
_entity.type
_entity.pdbx_description
1 polymer ?
#
loop_
_entity_poly.entity_id
_entity_poly.type
_entity_poly.pdbx_seq_one_letter_code
_entity_poly.pdbx_strand_id
1 'polypeptide(L)'
;MPAFLHRRESFFLLVALALGAVAGAVLYLSRPTTLRVAVGPRDRVETHLIQAYADALARAREDIRLVVVPYDDVRDSAAALQSGRADLAVVRPDVRLPENGLTLAVLHDEALVVAAPPDSGIQTFSDLAGKRLGLVAHHGADQPLVTSLLAYYALTPAPAGAAPAPADPGGALPAAAGSVALVPMRASEVAAALAEHRIDAAAVIAAPSDKSAARVVQAVEAASASHGATIVAIPDGEAIVQRLPELQAVTIAAGTFGGRPKRPDDEVKTVGASYRLMARASLSRDTAASVTQHLFELRSRLAAMVPTANLMKAPDFDSAAEATSARLPIHPGAVDYYEREQQTFLQRYEDWVYLVAFFGGGLGSAVAWLGQRFAREQRARIDAVLDRLLAILIEARGTQDPAALEALAVEIDGLVIDVVRHARAHDTDIRTMSALILAVDAARAAVADCRRDGAPVRERAGRVLSLHPVSGA
;
A
#
# COMPACT_ATOMS: atom_id res chain seq x y z
N MET A 1 -15.91 -51.26 19.81
CA MET A 1 -16.23 -49.81 19.83
C MET A 1 -15.08 -48.84 20.14
N PRO A 2 -13.78 -49.15 20.09
CA PRO A 2 -12.72 -48.16 20.34
C PRO A 2 -12.18 -47.44 19.09
N ALA A 3 -12.35 -47.99 17.89
CA ALA A 3 -11.75 -47.41 16.67
C ALA A 3 -12.39 -46.10 16.17
N PHE A 4 -13.59 -45.76 16.57
CA PHE A 4 -14.32 -44.55 16.15
C PHE A 4 -13.93 -43.31 16.98
N LEU A 5 -13.53 -43.47 18.21
CA LEU A 5 -13.07 -42.39 19.10
C LEU A 5 -11.68 -41.88 18.63
N HIS A 6 -10.76 -42.80 18.30
CA HIS A 6 -9.41 -42.44 17.85
C HIS A 6 -9.42 -41.64 16.50
N ARG A 7 -10.39 -41.89 15.64
CA ARG A 7 -10.52 -41.18 14.38
C ARG A 7 -10.96 -39.72 14.56
N ARG A 8 -11.78 -39.44 15.59
CA ARG A 8 -12.18 -38.05 15.92
C ARG A 8 -11.04 -37.29 16.58
N GLU A 9 -10.35 -37.90 17.51
CA GLU A 9 -9.18 -37.30 18.19
C GLU A 9 -8.06 -37.00 17.20
N SER A 10 -7.76 -37.93 16.27
CA SER A 10 -6.79 -37.70 15.20
C SER A 10 -7.19 -36.58 14.28
N PHE A 11 -8.49 -36.42 13.97
CA PHE A 11 -8.99 -35.31 13.16
C PHE A 11 -8.82 -33.95 13.86
N PHE A 12 -9.16 -33.86 15.15
CA PHE A 12 -8.96 -32.62 15.93
C PHE A 12 -7.49 -32.28 16.08
N LEU A 13 -6.62 -33.27 16.23
CA LEU A 13 -5.18 -33.10 16.32
C LEU A 13 -4.59 -32.60 14.99
N LEU A 14 -5.06 -33.10 13.86
CA LEU A 14 -4.69 -32.65 12.52
C LEU A 14 -5.15 -31.20 12.25
N VAL A 15 -6.38 -30.85 12.65
CA VAL A 15 -6.91 -29.49 12.54
C VAL A 15 -6.13 -28.52 13.43
N ALA A 16 -5.83 -28.89 14.66
CA ALA A 16 -5.03 -28.08 15.57
C ALA A 16 -3.60 -27.87 15.04
N LEU A 17 -3.00 -28.90 14.47
CA LEU A 17 -1.67 -28.83 13.84
C LEU A 17 -1.69 -27.96 12.58
N ALA A 18 -2.73 -28.05 11.76
CA ALA A 18 -2.92 -27.20 10.58
C ALA A 18 -3.12 -25.73 10.97
N LEU A 19 -3.95 -25.45 11.98
CA LEU A 19 -4.14 -24.11 12.53
C LEU A 19 -2.85 -23.57 13.15
N GLY A 20 -2.10 -24.39 13.87
CA GLY A 20 -0.78 -24.03 14.42
C GLY A 20 0.23 -23.72 13.32
N ALA A 21 0.25 -24.50 12.24
CA ALA A 21 1.10 -24.25 11.08
C ALA A 21 0.71 -22.95 10.35
N VAL A 22 -0.57 -22.69 10.17
CA VAL A 22 -1.08 -21.43 9.58
C VAL A 22 -0.74 -20.24 10.47
N ALA A 23 -0.96 -20.33 11.78
CA ALA A 23 -0.59 -19.28 12.72
C ALA A 23 0.92 -19.03 12.74
N GLY A 24 1.74 -20.09 12.72
CA GLY A 24 3.20 -20.02 12.62
C GLY A 24 3.65 -19.38 11.29
N ALA A 25 3.02 -19.73 10.18
CA ALA A 25 3.29 -19.12 8.87
C ALA A 25 2.91 -17.64 8.86
N VAL A 26 1.75 -17.28 9.41
CA VAL A 26 1.33 -15.87 9.53
C VAL A 26 2.31 -15.08 10.37
N LEU A 27 2.72 -15.59 11.55
CA LEU A 27 3.71 -14.92 12.40
C LEU A 27 5.09 -14.81 11.75
N TYR A 28 5.49 -15.79 10.94
CA TYR A 28 6.74 -15.75 10.19
C TYR A 28 6.70 -14.72 9.05
N LEU A 29 5.60 -14.67 8.31
CA LEU A 29 5.37 -13.72 7.21
C LEU A 29 5.13 -12.29 7.71
N SER A 30 4.66 -12.12 8.95
CA SER A 30 4.43 -10.81 9.59
C SER A 30 5.71 -10.21 10.22
N ARG A 31 6.89 -10.81 9.98
CA ARG A 31 8.14 -10.21 10.45
C ARG A 31 8.46 -8.96 9.62
N PRO A 32 8.75 -7.82 10.28
CA PRO A 32 9.05 -6.60 9.54
C PRO A 32 10.32 -6.77 8.69
N THR A 33 10.23 -6.36 7.44
CA THR A 33 11.37 -6.32 6.52
C THR A 33 12.30 -5.20 6.95
N THR A 34 13.56 -5.54 7.26
CA THR A 34 14.57 -4.56 7.65
C THR A 34 15.34 -4.09 6.44
N LEU A 35 15.32 -2.78 6.17
CA LEU A 35 16.00 -2.13 5.06
C LEU A 35 17.07 -1.17 5.58
N ARG A 36 18.26 -1.21 5.01
CA ARG A 36 19.35 -0.27 5.30
C ARG A 36 19.22 0.94 4.40
N VAL A 37 19.19 2.13 4.98
CA VAL A 37 19.12 3.40 4.27
C VAL A 37 20.41 4.16 4.44
N ALA A 38 21.18 4.32 3.36
CA ALA A 38 22.36 5.16 3.33
C ALA A 38 21.97 6.63 3.17
N VAL A 39 22.51 7.50 4.01
CA VAL A 39 22.22 8.94 3.96
C VAL A 39 23.48 9.72 4.35
N GLY A 40 23.72 10.83 3.71
CA GLY A 40 24.85 11.74 4.02
C GLY A 40 24.59 13.13 3.46
N PRO A 41 25.29 14.12 4.02
CA PRO A 41 26.12 14.14 5.25
C PRO A 41 25.31 14.02 6.56
N ARG A 42 26.00 13.64 7.65
CA ARG A 42 25.39 13.30 8.96
C ARG A 42 24.53 14.41 9.57
N ASP A 43 24.96 15.66 9.44
CA ASP A 43 24.31 16.80 10.10
C ASP A 43 23.36 17.57 9.18
N ARG A 44 22.88 16.91 8.11
CA ARG A 44 22.01 17.56 7.12
C ARG A 44 20.55 17.20 7.35
N VAL A 45 19.70 18.04 6.78
CA VAL A 45 18.24 17.91 6.86
C VAL A 45 17.75 16.57 6.38
N GLU A 46 18.37 16.02 5.33
CA GLU A 46 18.02 14.72 4.75
C GLU A 46 18.23 13.59 5.76
N THR A 47 19.34 13.64 6.52
CA THR A 47 19.62 12.64 7.57
C THR A 47 18.60 12.72 8.69
N HIS A 48 18.25 13.93 9.13
CA HIS A 48 17.19 14.13 10.12
C HIS A 48 15.82 13.66 9.62
N LEU A 49 15.51 13.92 8.34
CA LEU A 49 14.26 13.48 7.72
C LEU A 49 14.16 11.95 7.68
N ILE A 50 15.21 11.28 7.22
CA ILE A 50 15.21 9.82 7.14
C ILE A 50 15.20 9.17 8.53
N GLN A 51 15.90 9.76 9.50
CA GLN A 51 15.84 9.30 10.90
C GLN A 51 14.43 9.45 11.46
N ALA A 52 13.80 10.61 11.27
CA ALA A 52 12.41 10.85 11.70
C ALA A 52 11.44 9.86 11.05
N TYR A 53 11.67 9.51 9.76
CA TYR A 53 10.88 8.51 9.05
C TYR A 53 11.08 7.12 9.64
N ALA A 54 12.32 6.69 9.90
CA ALA A 54 12.63 5.42 10.54
C ALA A 54 11.96 5.30 11.92
N ASP A 55 12.01 6.36 12.71
CA ASP A 55 11.40 6.43 14.05
C ASP A 55 9.86 6.41 13.98
N ALA A 56 9.27 7.04 12.96
CA ALA A 56 7.84 7.04 12.73
C ALA A 56 7.32 5.64 12.36
N LEU A 57 7.98 4.94 11.45
CA LEU A 57 7.68 3.55 11.09
C LEU A 57 7.80 2.61 12.29
N ALA A 58 8.86 2.78 13.11
CA ALA A 58 9.07 1.97 14.30
C ALA A 58 7.94 2.14 15.32
N ARG A 59 7.42 3.37 15.49
CA ARG A 59 6.31 3.68 16.41
C ARG A 59 4.97 3.17 15.88
N ALA A 60 4.74 3.24 14.57
CA ALA A 60 3.53 2.76 13.92
C ALA A 60 3.45 1.21 13.88
N ARG A 61 4.56 0.51 14.18
CA ARG A 61 4.70 -0.96 14.07
C ARG A 61 4.42 -1.48 12.66
N GLU A 62 4.82 -0.70 11.66
CA GLU A 62 4.67 -1.09 10.26
C GLU A 62 5.52 -2.33 9.91
N ASP A 63 5.19 -2.95 8.79
CA ASP A 63 5.87 -4.16 8.30
C ASP A 63 7.29 -3.88 7.78
N ILE A 64 7.72 -2.61 7.82
CA ILE A 64 9.03 -2.16 7.38
C ILE A 64 9.77 -1.52 8.55
N ARG A 65 11.05 -1.87 8.67
CA ARG A 65 12.01 -1.26 9.60
C ARG A 65 13.15 -0.66 8.82
N LEU A 66 13.45 0.62 9.07
CA LEU A 66 14.59 1.28 8.47
C LEU A 66 15.75 1.34 9.45
N VAL A 67 16.93 0.96 8.98
CA VAL A 67 18.20 1.12 9.70
C VAL A 67 18.98 2.20 8.96
N VAL A 68 19.07 3.38 9.55
CA VAL A 68 19.76 4.53 8.97
C VAL A 68 21.27 4.35 9.13
N VAL A 69 22.00 4.42 8.03
CA VAL A 69 23.46 4.32 7.97
C VAL A 69 24.00 5.68 7.50
N PRO A 70 24.49 6.52 8.42
CA PRO A 70 24.97 7.85 8.06
C PRO A 70 26.37 7.80 7.45
N TYR A 71 26.56 8.56 6.36
CA TYR A 71 27.82 8.79 5.67
C TYR A 71 28.28 10.25 5.78
N ASP A 72 29.50 10.53 5.42
CA ASP A 72 30.06 11.88 5.50
C ASP A 72 29.75 12.70 4.23
N ASP A 73 29.47 12.01 3.10
CA ASP A 73 29.13 12.64 1.81
C ASP A 73 27.96 11.89 1.14
N VAL A 74 27.14 12.63 0.37
CA VAL A 74 26.06 12.08 -0.44
C VAL A 74 26.58 11.12 -1.53
N ARG A 75 27.83 11.34 -1.97
CA ARG A 75 28.52 10.44 -2.91
C ARG A 75 28.72 9.04 -2.34
N ASP A 76 29.01 8.97 -1.04
CA ASP A 76 29.22 7.70 -0.35
C ASP A 76 27.87 6.98 -0.13
N SER A 77 26.78 7.71 0.10
CA SER A 77 25.45 7.11 0.18
C SER A 77 25.03 6.50 -1.16
N ALA A 78 25.27 7.17 -2.28
CA ALA A 78 25.04 6.64 -3.62
C ALA A 78 25.94 5.40 -3.90
N ALA A 79 27.23 5.45 -3.49
CA ALA A 79 28.13 4.32 -3.62
C ALA A 79 27.71 3.10 -2.76
N ALA A 80 27.13 3.34 -1.59
CA ALA A 80 26.59 2.28 -0.74
C ALA A 80 25.42 1.55 -1.40
N LEU A 81 24.51 2.29 -2.05
CA LEU A 81 23.43 1.72 -2.84
C LEU A 81 23.96 0.90 -4.01
N GLN A 82 24.87 1.46 -4.80
CA GLN A 82 25.47 0.82 -5.97
C GLN A 82 26.17 -0.48 -5.62
N SER A 83 26.88 -0.53 -4.48
CA SER A 83 27.57 -1.73 -4.01
C SER A 83 26.71 -2.72 -3.24
N GLY A 84 25.40 -2.46 -3.06
CA GLY A 84 24.49 -3.32 -2.30
C GLY A 84 24.72 -3.30 -0.77
N ARG A 85 25.52 -2.38 -0.25
CA ARG A 85 25.69 -2.19 1.21
C ARG A 85 24.47 -1.53 1.85
N ALA A 86 23.65 -0.84 1.06
CA ALA A 86 22.36 -0.30 1.44
C ALA A 86 21.27 -0.75 0.47
N ASP A 87 20.05 -0.84 0.96
CA ASP A 87 18.87 -1.19 0.19
C ASP A 87 18.20 0.05 -0.40
N LEU A 88 18.30 1.16 0.35
CA LEU A 88 17.84 2.50 -0.01
C LEU A 88 18.98 3.48 0.17
N ALA A 89 18.95 4.60 -0.56
CA ALA A 89 19.87 5.71 -0.33
C ALA A 89 19.22 7.04 -0.63
N VAL A 90 19.64 8.07 0.10
CA VAL A 90 19.44 9.46 -0.32
C VAL A 90 20.54 9.81 -1.30
N VAL A 91 20.16 10.20 -2.49
CA VAL A 91 21.06 10.44 -3.62
C VAL A 91 20.79 11.83 -4.20
N ARG A 92 21.84 12.48 -4.62
CA ARG A 92 21.81 13.69 -5.44
C ARG A 92 22.43 13.32 -6.80
N PRO A 93 21.59 13.18 -7.86
CA PRO A 93 22.02 12.61 -9.15
C PRO A 93 23.17 13.33 -9.84
N ASP A 94 23.26 14.67 -9.69
CA ASP A 94 24.35 15.49 -10.23
C ASP A 94 25.72 15.21 -9.58
N VAL A 95 25.72 14.62 -8.40
CA VAL A 95 26.96 14.22 -7.71
C VAL A 95 27.38 12.82 -8.11
N ARG A 96 26.45 11.89 -7.99
CA ARG A 96 26.65 10.49 -8.38
C ARG A 96 25.29 9.80 -8.53
N LEU A 97 25.01 9.34 -9.73
CA LEU A 97 23.84 8.52 -10.01
C LEU A 97 24.26 7.03 -9.96
N PRO A 98 23.69 6.23 -9.02
CA PRO A 98 23.96 4.80 -8.98
C PRO A 98 23.24 4.09 -10.14
N GLU A 99 23.97 3.29 -10.92
CA GLU A 99 23.45 2.58 -12.10
C GLU A 99 22.30 1.61 -11.78
N ASN A 100 22.30 1.04 -10.57
CA ASN A 100 21.26 0.14 -10.08
C ASN A 100 20.23 0.83 -9.17
N GLY A 101 20.24 2.16 -9.12
CA GLY A 101 19.33 2.95 -8.30
C GLY A 101 18.08 3.36 -9.06
N LEU A 102 16.91 3.15 -8.46
CA LEU A 102 15.61 3.57 -8.98
C LEU A 102 14.94 4.51 -7.99
N THR A 103 14.37 5.60 -8.48
CA THR A 103 13.76 6.65 -7.65
C THR A 103 12.47 6.14 -6.99
N LEU A 104 12.35 6.35 -5.68
CA LEU A 104 11.09 6.18 -4.94
C LEU A 104 10.36 7.51 -4.80
N ALA A 105 11.04 8.57 -4.38
CA ALA A 105 10.46 9.89 -4.15
C ALA A 105 11.53 10.98 -4.33
N VAL A 106 11.09 12.19 -4.67
CA VAL A 106 11.89 13.41 -4.55
C VAL A 106 11.66 13.98 -3.16
N LEU A 107 12.73 14.10 -2.36
CA LEU A 107 12.64 14.63 -1.00
C LEU A 107 12.50 16.13 -1.00
N HIS A 108 13.32 16.82 -1.78
CA HIS A 108 13.22 18.25 -2.07
C HIS A 108 14.13 18.63 -3.25
N ASP A 109 13.83 19.78 -3.83
CA ASP A 109 14.68 20.40 -4.84
C ASP A 109 15.51 21.53 -4.22
N GLU A 110 16.74 21.65 -4.63
CA GLU A 110 17.61 22.78 -4.41
C GLU A 110 17.73 23.60 -5.70
N ALA A 111 17.63 24.90 -5.60
CA ALA A 111 17.80 25.83 -6.71
C ALA A 111 19.17 26.48 -6.65
N LEU A 112 19.78 26.72 -7.79
CA LEU A 112 20.89 27.64 -7.91
C LEU A 112 20.33 29.08 -7.84
N VAL A 113 20.52 29.72 -6.70
CA VAL A 113 20.15 31.11 -6.46
C VAL A 113 21.38 31.95 -6.69
N VAL A 114 21.38 32.76 -7.75
CA VAL A 114 22.43 33.75 -8.02
C VAL A 114 21.83 35.12 -7.77
N ALA A 115 22.44 35.90 -6.90
CA ALA A 115 22.02 37.24 -6.55
C ALA A 115 23.12 38.25 -6.88
N ALA A 116 22.74 39.37 -7.50
CA ALA A 116 23.65 40.41 -7.89
C ALA A 116 23.07 41.81 -7.51
N PRO A 117 23.91 42.85 -7.24
CA PRO A 117 23.44 44.19 -7.08
C PRO A 117 22.68 44.66 -8.35
N PRO A 118 21.56 45.43 -8.22
CA PRO A 118 20.76 45.83 -9.39
C PRO A 118 21.54 46.65 -10.41
N ASP A 119 22.52 47.40 -9.96
CA ASP A 119 23.41 48.25 -10.76
C ASP A 119 24.60 47.49 -11.38
N SER A 120 24.74 46.21 -11.12
CA SER A 120 25.82 45.37 -11.68
C SER A 120 25.68 45.06 -13.16
N GLY A 121 24.48 45.24 -13.72
CA GLY A 121 24.11 44.83 -15.12
C GLY A 121 23.97 43.32 -15.31
N ILE A 122 23.96 42.52 -14.23
CA ILE A 122 23.82 41.07 -14.31
C ILE A 122 22.35 40.68 -14.10
N GLN A 123 21.68 40.26 -15.16
CA GLN A 123 20.26 39.87 -15.18
C GLN A 123 20.07 38.39 -15.52
N THR A 124 20.93 37.85 -16.39
CA THR A 124 20.92 36.45 -16.83
C THR A 124 22.25 35.79 -16.51
N PHE A 125 22.28 34.46 -16.54
CA PHE A 125 23.50 33.71 -16.25
C PHE A 125 24.64 33.96 -17.24
N SER A 126 24.31 34.34 -18.50
CA SER A 126 25.28 34.72 -19.54
C SER A 126 26.00 36.02 -19.21
N ASP A 127 25.38 36.94 -18.44
CA ASP A 127 25.98 38.25 -18.08
C ASP A 127 27.12 38.08 -17.05
N LEU A 128 27.34 36.85 -16.54
CA LEU A 128 28.50 36.56 -15.71
C LEU A 128 29.83 36.53 -16.46
N ALA A 129 29.83 36.60 -17.78
CA ALA A 129 31.06 36.70 -18.57
C ALA A 129 31.91 37.91 -18.13
N GLY A 130 33.19 37.66 -17.80
CA GLY A 130 34.08 38.69 -17.26
C GLY A 130 33.82 39.09 -15.81
N LYS A 131 33.00 38.37 -15.07
CA LYS A 131 32.63 38.68 -13.67
C LYS A 131 33.24 37.66 -12.68
N ARG A 132 33.22 38.06 -11.41
CA ARG A 132 33.64 37.24 -10.28
C ARG A 132 32.42 36.78 -9.51
N LEU A 133 32.20 35.49 -9.50
CA LEU A 133 31.06 34.85 -8.82
C LEU A 133 31.51 34.28 -7.49
N GLY A 134 31.01 34.84 -6.39
CA GLY A 134 31.18 34.31 -5.05
C GLY A 134 30.29 33.05 -4.91
N LEU A 135 30.89 31.89 -4.66
CA LEU A 135 30.14 30.63 -4.48
C LEU A 135 30.11 30.25 -3.00
N VAL A 136 28.91 30.32 -2.42
CA VAL A 136 28.62 29.82 -1.08
C VAL A 136 28.32 28.33 -1.19
N ALA A 137 29.37 27.52 -1.24
CA ALA A 137 29.23 26.09 -1.37
C ALA A 137 28.86 25.42 -0.03
N HIS A 138 27.84 24.61 -0.05
CA HIS A 138 27.42 23.76 1.06
C HIS A 138 27.91 22.33 0.90
N HIS A 139 28.20 21.92 -0.34
CA HIS A 139 28.67 20.61 -0.72
C HIS A 139 29.84 20.68 -1.71
N GLY A 140 30.69 19.67 -1.72
CA GLY A 140 31.75 19.54 -2.73
C GLY A 140 31.25 19.44 -4.16
N ALA A 141 29.97 19.13 -4.34
CA ALA A 141 29.28 19.02 -5.62
C ALA A 141 28.79 20.37 -6.19
N ASP A 142 28.69 21.42 -5.38
CA ASP A 142 28.12 22.69 -5.80
C ASP A 142 28.97 23.39 -6.85
N GLN A 143 30.30 23.34 -6.70
CA GLN A 143 31.21 23.90 -7.66
C GLN A 143 31.19 23.16 -9.02
N PRO A 144 31.21 21.81 -9.10
CA PRO A 144 31.00 21.08 -10.34
C PRO A 144 29.70 21.42 -11.06
N LEU A 145 28.58 21.57 -10.33
CA LEU A 145 27.30 21.97 -10.91
C LEU A 145 27.38 23.34 -11.60
N VAL A 146 27.91 24.33 -10.88
CA VAL A 146 28.10 25.68 -11.46
C VAL A 146 29.05 25.64 -12.67
N THR A 147 30.12 24.83 -12.61
CA THR A 147 31.05 24.65 -13.73
C THR A 147 30.38 24.04 -14.96
N SER A 148 29.51 23.04 -14.77
CA SER A 148 28.75 22.44 -15.87
C SER A 148 27.79 23.42 -16.53
N LEU A 149 27.16 24.28 -15.72
CA LEU A 149 26.32 25.37 -16.24
C LEU A 149 27.12 26.43 -16.99
N LEU A 150 28.25 26.84 -16.49
CA LEU A 150 29.15 27.76 -17.19
C LEU A 150 29.55 27.18 -18.56
N ALA A 151 29.89 25.87 -18.59
CA ALA A 151 30.22 25.21 -19.85
C ALA A 151 29.05 25.14 -20.83
N TYR A 152 27.80 25.03 -20.37
CA TYR A 152 26.60 25.10 -21.23
C TYR A 152 26.50 26.44 -21.93
N TYR A 153 26.81 27.57 -21.25
CA TYR A 153 26.84 28.91 -21.79
C TYR A 153 28.17 29.26 -22.46
N ALA A 154 29.03 28.29 -22.75
CA ALA A 154 30.39 28.48 -23.28
C ALA A 154 31.26 29.41 -22.45
N LEU A 155 31.00 29.55 -21.14
CA LEU A 155 31.81 30.25 -20.17
C LEU A 155 32.83 29.33 -19.54
N THR A 156 34.08 29.81 -19.35
CA THR A 156 35.14 29.00 -18.74
C THR A 156 35.36 29.46 -17.30
N PRO A 157 35.45 28.51 -16.32
CA PRO A 157 35.83 28.88 -14.98
C PRO A 157 37.28 29.33 -14.93
N ALA A 158 37.51 30.54 -14.46
CA ALA A 158 38.86 31.05 -14.18
C ALA A 158 39.28 30.66 -12.75
N PRO A 159 40.56 30.34 -12.51
CA PRO A 159 41.08 30.04 -11.18
C PRO A 159 40.91 31.23 -10.24
N ALA A 160 40.71 30.98 -8.95
CA ALA A 160 40.60 32.03 -7.94
C ALA A 160 41.86 32.94 -7.95
N GLY A 161 41.64 34.25 -8.12
CA GLY A 161 42.71 35.23 -8.23
C GLY A 161 43.13 35.61 -9.64
N ALA A 162 42.70 34.90 -10.68
CA ALA A 162 42.85 35.35 -12.06
C ALA A 162 41.80 36.41 -12.43
N ALA A 163 42.19 37.43 -13.18
CA ALA A 163 41.21 38.39 -13.71
C ALA A 163 40.34 37.67 -14.77
N PRO A 164 39.01 37.68 -14.65
CA PRO A 164 38.15 37.06 -15.62
C PRO A 164 38.18 37.83 -16.93
N ALA A 165 38.17 37.12 -18.06
CA ALA A 165 38.14 37.76 -19.40
C ALA A 165 36.67 38.04 -19.83
N PRO A 166 36.36 39.24 -20.35
CA PRO A 166 35.05 39.53 -20.90
C PRO A 166 34.78 38.66 -22.16
N ALA A 167 33.52 38.46 -22.49
CA ALA A 167 33.13 37.83 -23.75
C ALA A 167 33.51 38.74 -24.92
N ASP A 168 34.10 38.20 -25.98
CA ASP A 168 34.44 38.97 -27.19
C ASP A 168 33.21 38.99 -28.14
N PRO A 169 32.51 40.14 -28.32
CA PRO A 169 31.32 40.22 -29.09
C PRO A 169 31.52 40.18 -30.61
N GLY A 170 32.78 40.14 -31.07
CA GLY A 170 33.14 40.33 -32.49
C GLY A 170 33.84 39.14 -33.20
N GLY A 171 34.04 38.02 -32.53
CA GLY A 171 34.75 36.87 -33.07
C GLY A 171 33.90 36.03 -34.07
N ALA A 172 34.42 35.84 -35.28
CA ALA A 172 33.82 35.05 -36.37
C ALA A 172 33.79 33.52 -36.11
N LEU A 173 34.23 33.05 -34.96
CA LEU A 173 34.07 31.72 -34.41
C LEU A 173 33.58 31.83 -32.97
N PRO A 174 32.90 30.85 -32.41
CA PRO A 174 32.58 30.84 -30.98
C PRO A 174 33.88 30.61 -30.18
N ALA A 175 34.81 31.58 -30.30
CA ALA A 175 36.03 31.64 -29.58
C ALA A 175 35.73 32.15 -28.19
N ALA A 176 36.02 31.33 -27.18
CA ALA A 176 36.15 31.69 -25.77
C ALA A 176 35.15 32.78 -25.33
N ALA A 177 33.90 32.49 -25.32
CA ALA A 177 32.93 33.29 -24.60
C ALA A 177 33.48 33.38 -23.18
N GLY A 178 33.85 34.57 -22.74
CA GLY A 178 34.41 34.99 -21.47
C GLY A 178 34.72 33.94 -20.36
N SER A 179 35.47 34.34 -19.41
CA SER A 179 35.71 33.48 -18.22
C SER A 179 34.99 34.07 -16.99
N VAL A 180 34.65 33.21 -16.06
CA VAL A 180 34.05 33.58 -14.78
C VAL A 180 34.98 33.13 -13.65
N ALA A 181 35.41 34.06 -12.81
CA ALA A 181 36.23 33.71 -11.65
C ALA A 181 35.32 33.21 -10.53
N LEU A 182 35.44 31.91 -10.18
CA LEU A 182 34.72 31.33 -9.06
C LEU A 182 35.50 31.55 -7.76
N VAL A 183 34.89 32.24 -6.81
CA VAL A 183 35.50 32.59 -5.50
C VAL A 183 34.73 31.83 -4.40
N PRO A 184 35.24 30.69 -3.89
CA PRO A 184 34.62 30.01 -2.76
C PRO A 184 34.61 30.89 -1.53
N MET A 185 33.47 30.99 -0.82
CA MET A 185 33.33 31.83 0.38
C MET A 185 32.19 31.36 1.27
N ARG A 186 32.14 31.94 2.47
CA ARG A 186 31.02 31.74 3.40
C ARG A 186 29.96 32.80 3.18
N ALA A 187 28.70 32.48 3.50
CA ALA A 187 27.60 33.45 3.42
C ALA A 187 27.83 34.75 4.19
N SER A 188 28.56 34.68 5.33
CA SER A 188 28.93 35.85 6.14
C SER A 188 29.96 36.79 5.48
N GLU A 189 30.68 36.31 4.47
CA GLU A 189 31.73 37.06 3.78
C GLU A 189 31.21 37.80 2.55
N VAL A 190 30.00 37.43 2.05
CA VAL A 190 29.42 37.91 0.80
C VAL A 190 29.28 39.43 0.79
N ALA A 191 28.71 40.03 1.84
CA ALA A 191 28.50 41.49 1.90
C ALA A 191 29.82 42.28 1.85
N ALA A 192 30.83 41.86 2.62
CA ALA A 192 32.15 42.48 2.60
C ALA A 192 32.86 42.27 1.25
N ALA A 193 32.77 41.12 0.66
CA ALA A 193 33.38 40.79 -0.63
C ALA A 193 32.78 41.59 -1.80
N LEU A 194 31.48 41.89 -1.77
CA LEU A 194 30.82 42.79 -2.72
C LEU A 194 31.27 44.24 -2.53
N ALA A 195 31.26 44.73 -1.28
CA ALA A 195 31.68 46.11 -0.94
C ALA A 195 33.14 46.36 -1.31
N GLU A 196 34.02 45.37 -1.15
CA GLU A 196 35.44 45.43 -1.53
C GLU A 196 35.67 45.10 -3.02
N HIS A 197 34.61 44.93 -3.83
CA HIS A 197 34.68 44.54 -5.23
C HIS A 197 35.52 43.28 -5.47
N ARG A 198 35.56 42.32 -4.55
CA ARG A 198 36.18 41.00 -4.73
C ARG A 198 35.32 40.04 -5.49
N ILE A 199 33.99 40.26 -5.49
CA ILE A 199 32.99 39.56 -6.25
C ILE A 199 31.99 40.54 -6.86
N ASP A 200 31.31 40.16 -7.94
CA ASP A 200 30.32 40.95 -8.61
C ASP A 200 28.89 40.39 -8.43
N ALA A 201 28.79 39.11 -8.12
CA ALA A 201 27.55 38.41 -7.76
C ALA A 201 27.84 37.28 -6.77
N ALA A 202 26.85 36.79 -6.06
CA ALA A 202 26.95 35.67 -5.15
C ALA A 202 25.96 34.55 -5.53
N ALA A 203 26.41 33.30 -5.48
CA ALA A 203 25.62 32.10 -5.76
C ALA A 203 25.55 31.17 -4.57
N VAL A 204 24.42 30.51 -4.41
CA VAL A 204 24.21 29.44 -3.43
C VAL A 204 23.28 28.40 -4.03
N ILE A 205 23.53 27.12 -3.72
CA ILE A 205 22.62 26.01 -4.08
C ILE A 205 21.92 25.61 -2.79
N ALA A 206 20.62 25.86 -2.73
CA ALA A 206 19.79 25.55 -1.57
C ALA A 206 18.30 25.53 -1.97
N ALA A 207 17.46 24.93 -1.14
CA ALA A 207 16.02 25.09 -1.32
C ALA A 207 15.65 26.59 -1.24
N PRO A 208 14.79 27.11 -2.15
CA PRO A 208 14.44 28.53 -2.14
C PRO A 208 13.88 29.03 -0.80
N SER A 209 13.21 28.14 -0.07
CA SER A 209 12.67 28.42 1.27
C SER A 209 13.71 28.32 2.40
N ASP A 210 14.96 27.94 2.10
CA ASP A 210 16.00 27.78 3.10
C ASP A 210 16.57 29.14 3.54
N LYS A 211 16.94 29.20 4.83
CA LYS A 211 17.54 30.41 5.41
C LYS A 211 18.91 30.77 4.79
N SER A 212 19.61 29.81 4.20
CA SER A 212 20.91 30.05 3.54
C SER A 212 20.73 30.87 2.27
N ALA A 213 19.74 30.54 1.42
CA ALA A 213 19.42 31.32 0.23
C ALA A 213 18.99 32.75 0.61
N ALA A 214 18.09 32.88 1.59
CA ALA A 214 17.66 34.19 2.06
C ALA A 214 18.82 35.03 2.64
N ARG A 215 19.76 34.43 3.36
CA ARG A 215 20.96 35.13 3.88
C ARG A 215 21.88 35.64 2.78
N VAL A 216 22.08 34.89 1.70
CA VAL A 216 22.89 35.34 0.57
C VAL A 216 22.23 36.53 -0.13
N VAL A 217 20.91 36.45 -0.39
CA VAL A 217 20.16 37.55 -0.99
C VAL A 217 20.23 38.81 -0.10
N GLN A 218 19.99 38.65 1.20
CA GLN A 218 20.10 39.79 2.18
C GLN A 218 21.51 40.36 2.24
N ALA A 219 22.57 39.54 2.13
CA ALA A 219 23.95 40.02 2.11
C ALA A 219 24.25 40.86 0.87
N VAL A 220 23.69 40.50 -0.28
CA VAL A 220 23.77 41.29 -1.53
C VAL A 220 23.02 42.61 -1.37
N GLU A 221 21.81 42.58 -0.81
CA GLU A 221 21.02 43.79 -0.52
C GLU A 221 21.76 44.79 0.40
N ALA A 222 22.36 44.24 1.46
CA ALA A 222 23.11 45.07 2.42
C ALA A 222 24.35 45.73 1.80
N ALA A 223 24.96 45.09 0.78
CA ALA A 223 26.15 45.61 0.09
C ALA A 223 25.79 46.53 -1.10
N SER A 224 24.57 46.46 -1.61
CA SER A 224 24.12 47.23 -2.77
C SER A 224 23.80 48.70 -2.37
N ALA A 225 24.19 49.65 -3.19
CA ALA A 225 23.88 51.08 -2.99
C ALA A 225 22.36 51.36 -3.04
N SER A 226 21.61 50.59 -3.81
CA SER A 226 20.14 50.67 -3.95
C SER A 226 19.41 49.88 -2.87
N HIS A 227 20.09 49.17 -1.95
CA HIS A 227 19.52 48.24 -0.98
C HIS A 227 18.58 47.22 -1.64
N GLY A 228 18.93 46.78 -2.88
CA GLY A 228 18.22 45.77 -3.66
C GLY A 228 19.12 44.62 -4.06
N ALA A 229 18.48 43.51 -4.48
CA ALA A 229 19.16 42.39 -5.09
C ALA A 229 18.37 41.93 -6.33
N THR A 230 19.04 41.77 -7.45
CA THR A 230 18.51 41.10 -8.64
C THR A 230 18.79 39.60 -8.53
N ILE A 231 17.75 38.77 -8.64
CA ILE A 231 17.91 37.33 -8.74
C ILE A 231 18.14 37.00 -10.21
N VAL A 232 19.30 36.45 -10.52
CA VAL A 232 19.77 36.19 -11.87
C VAL A 232 19.01 34.98 -12.45
N ALA A 233 18.38 35.21 -13.61
CA ALA A 233 17.57 34.16 -14.26
C ALA A 233 18.43 33.21 -15.10
N ILE A 234 17.97 31.93 -15.17
CA ILE A 234 18.45 30.91 -16.11
C ILE A 234 17.23 30.44 -16.92
N PRO A 235 16.84 31.21 -17.97
CA PRO A 235 15.61 30.95 -18.70
C PRO A 235 15.59 29.63 -19.45
N ASP A 236 16.78 29.11 -19.83
CA ASP A 236 16.95 27.90 -20.61
C ASP A 236 16.92 26.60 -19.78
N GLY A 237 16.38 26.66 -18.57
CA GLY A 237 16.41 25.53 -17.61
C GLY A 237 15.91 24.21 -18.19
N GLU A 238 14.83 24.21 -18.95
CA GLU A 238 14.29 22.99 -19.60
C GLU A 238 15.25 22.43 -20.68
N ALA A 239 15.85 23.30 -21.49
CA ALA A 239 16.85 22.88 -22.47
C ALA A 239 18.13 22.36 -21.82
N ILE A 240 18.53 22.97 -20.72
CA ILE A 240 19.68 22.52 -19.91
C ILE A 240 19.43 21.10 -19.40
N VAL A 241 18.27 20.84 -18.81
CA VAL A 241 17.88 19.51 -18.29
C VAL A 241 17.83 18.45 -19.39
N GLN A 242 17.51 18.80 -20.63
CA GLN A 242 17.61 17.87 -21.76
C GLN A 242 19.06 17.42 -22.04
N ARG A 243 20.06 18.25 -21.76
CA ARG A 243 21.49 17.96 -21.96
C ARG A 243 22.18 17.44 -20.70
N LEU A 244 21.74 17.92 -19.54
CA LEU A 244 22.25 17.56 -18.20
C LEU A 244 21.08 16.98 -17.39
N PRO A 245 20.72 15.72 -17.60
CA PRO A 245 19.50 15.10 -17.06
C PRO A 245 19.54 14.90 -15.53
N GLU A 246 20.70 15.01 -14.95
CA GLU A 246 20.93 15.00 -13.52
C GLU A 246 20.46 16.27 -12.81
N LEU A 247 20.27 17.37 -13.56
CA LEU A 247 19.75 18.63 -13.07
C LEU A 247 18.23 18.71 -13.22
N GLN A 248 17.63 19.67 -12.56
CA GLN A 248 16.19 19.95 -12.62
C GLN A 248 15.93 21.42 -12.90
N ALA A 249 14.95 21.71 -13.77
CA ALA A 249 14.43 23.05 -13.91
C ALA A 249 13.62 23.42 -12.66
N VAL A 250 13.93 24.57 -12.07
CA VAL A 250 13.32 25.04 -10.84
C VAL A 250 12.81 26.47 -11.04
N THR A 251 11.64 26.78 -10.50
CA THR A 251 11.09 28.12 -10.51
C THR A 251 11.11 28.67 -9.07
N ILE A 252 11.72 29.85 -8.90
CA ILE A 252 11.68 30.61 -7.65
C ILE A 252 10.46 31.53 -7.74
N ALA A 253 9.50 31.31 -6.84
CA ALA A 253 8.28 32.09 -6.83
C ALA A 253 8.55 33.56 -6.43
N ALA A 254 7.76 34.46 -6.98
CA ALA A 254 7.79 35.87 -6.63
C ALA A 254 7.55 36.08 -5.11
N GLY A 255 8.39 36.89 -4.49
CA GLY A 255 8.30 37.16 -3.05
C GLY A 255 8.95 36.14 -2.13
N THR A 256 9.62 35.10 -2.66
CA THR A 256 10.27 34.03 -1.86
C THR A 256 11.24 34.57 -0.82
N PHE A 257 11.98 35.63 -1.13
CA PHE A 257 13.00 36.23 -0.23
C PHE A 257 12.52 37.47 0.51
N GLY A 258 11.28 37.92 0.29
CA GLY A 258 10.69 39.06 1.00
C GLY A 258 9.43 39.57 0.30
N GLY A 259 8.47 40.05 1.11
CA GLY A 259 7.18 40.58 0.62
C GLY A 259 7.13 42.12 0.51
N ARG A 260 8.07 42.88 1.17
CA ARG A 260 8.15 44.34 1.09
C ARG A 260 9.60 44.82 1.20
N PRO A 261 10.18 45.22 0.06
CA PRO A 261 9.71 45.01 -1.30
C PRO A 261 9.63 43.53 -1.61
N LYS A 262 8.77 43.17 -2.59
CA LYS A 262 8.62 41.81 -3.07
C LYS A 262 9.93 41.36 -3.75
N ARG A 263 10.45 40.17 -3.40
CA ARG A 263 11.74 39.68 -3.91
C ARG A 263 11.72 38.18 -4.15
N PRO A 264 11.97 37.72 -5.39
CA PRO A 264 11.99 38.53 -6.60
C PRO A 264 10.61 39.15 -6.89
N ASP A 265 10.56 40.17 -7.70
CA ASP A 265 9.31 40.87 -8.10
C ASP A 265 8.38 39.92 -8.86
N ASP A 266 8.95 39.15 -9.79
CA ASP A 266 8.30 38.12 -10.59
C ASP A 266 8.95 36.76 -10.34
N GLU A 267 8.34 35.70 -10.88
CA GLU A 267 8.95 34.39 -10.82
C GLU A 267 10.26 34.34 -11.63
N VAL A 268 11.25 33.66 -11.07
CA VAL A 268 12.56 33.49 -11.70
C VAL A 268 12.80 32.04 -12.03
N LYS A 269 13.01 31.73 -13.32
CA LYS A 269 13.43 30.40 -13.76
C LYS A 269 14.90 30.20 -13.47
N THR A 270 15.26 29.04 -12.94
CA THR A 270 16.61 28.62 -12.64
C THR A 270 16.74 27.11 -12.82
N VAL A 271 17.92 26.59 -12.56
CA VAL A 271 18.18 25.14 -12.50
C VAL A 271 18.69 24.78 -11.12
N GLY A 272 18.62 23.50 -10.80
CA GLY A 272 19.08 23.02 -9.52
C GLY A 272 19.29 21.51 -9.49
N ALA A 273 19.47 21.01 -8.30
CA ALA A 273 19.62 19.59 -8.02
C ALA A 273 18.46 19.08 -7.18
N SER A 274 18.15 17.81 -7.28
CA SER A 274 17.12 17.19 -6.44
C SER A 274 17.74 16.15 -5.50
N TYR A 275 17.33 16.16 -4.24
CA TYR A 275 17.57 15.05 -3.33
C TYR A 275 16.49 13.99 -3.51
N ARG A 276 16.88 12.76 -3.80
CA ARG A 276 15.97 11.67 -4.10
C ARG A 276 16.21 10.51 -3.14
N LEU A 277 15.12 9.92 -2.67
CA LEU A 277 15.18 8.60 -2.05
C LEU A 277 15.16 7.57 -3.20
N MET A 278 16.23 6.81 -3.32
CA MET A 278 16.37 5.78 -4.33
C MET A 278 16.46 4.41 -3.67
N ALA A 279 15.92 3.40 -4.34
CA ALA A 279 16.02 2.00 -3.97
C ALA A 279 16.90 1.25 -4.97
N ARG A 280 17.57 0.17 -4.54
CA ARG A 280 18.22 -0.73 -5.48
C ARG A 280 17.19 -1.39 -6.39
N ALA A 281 17.47 -1.57 -7.67
CA ALA A 281 16.58 -2.16 -8.67
C ALA A 281 16.11 -3.58 -8.32
N SER A 282 16.86 -4.31 -7.47
CA SER A 282 16.52 -5.65 -7.00
C SER A 282 15.59 -5.66 -5.77
N LEU A 283 15.21 -4.50 -5.24
CA LEU A 283 14.21 -4.45 -4.18
C LEU A 283 12.86 -4.93 -4.72
N SER A 284 12.10 -5.67 -3.91
CA SER A 284 10.81 -6.17 -4.39
C SER A 284 9.83 -5.01 -4.65
N ARG A 285 8.98 -5.19 -5.66
CA ARG A 285 7.97 -4.21 -6.07
C ARG A 285 7.05 -3.83 -4.91
N ASP A 286 6.59 -4.82 -4.15
CA ASP A 286 5.71 -4.61 -3.01
C ASP A 286 6.40 -3.85 -1.87
N THR A 287 7.65 -4.19 -1.55
CA THR A 287 8.41 -3.47 -0.52
C THR A 287 8.66 -2.02 -0.91
N ALA A 288 9.01 -1.76 -2.18
CA ALA A 288 9.21 -0.41 -2.68
C ALA A 288 7.92 0.41 -2.66
N ALA A 289 6.78 -0.21 -3.03
CA ALA A 289 5.46 0.41 -2.94
C ALA A 289 5.12 0.79 -1.49
N SER A 290 5.33 -0.14 -0.54
CA SER A 290 5.05 0.09 0.88
C SER A 290 5.94 1.19 1.47
N VAL A 291 7.25 1.21 1.15
CA VAL A 291 8.15 2.31 1.57
C VAL A 291 7.64 3.65 1.05
N THR A 292 7.27 3.72 -0.23
CA THR A 292 6.78 4.97 -0.85
C THR A 292 5.45 5.39 -0.21
N GLN A 293 4.51 4.47 -0.03
CA GLN A 293 3.22 4.72 0.59
C GLN A 293 3.38 5.30 2.01
N HIS A 294 4.12 4.62 2.88
CA HIS A 294 4.33 5.08 4.25
C HIS A 294 5.06 6.42 4.34
N LEU A 295 5.98 6.70 3.41
CA LEU A 295 6.69 7.97 3.35
C LEU A 295 5.69 9.14 3.14
N PHE A 296 4.74 8.97 2.21
CA PHE A 296 3.75 9.99 1.91
C PHE A 296 2.62 10.07 2.94
N GLU A 297 2.14 8.93 3.46
CA GLU A 297 1.14 8.89 4.53
C GLU A 297 1.64 9.56 5.82
N LEU A 298 2.91 9.40 6.14
CA LEU A 298 3.53 10.02 7.33
C LEU A 298 4.01 11.44 7.09
N ARG A 299 3.89 12.00 5.87
CA ARG A 299 4.42 13.31 5.46
C ARG A 299 4.06 14.43 6.45
N SER A 300 2.78 14.55 6.82
CA SER A 300 2.34 15.60 7.75
C SER A 300 2.98 15.48 9.13
N ARG A 301 3.16 14.25 9.63
CA ARG A 301 3.85 13.97 10.89
C ARG A 301 5.34 14.28 10.82
N LEU A 302 5.96 13.92 9.70
CA LEU A 302 7.38 14.23 9.43
C LEU A 302 7.60 15.74 9.32
N ALA A 303 6.72 16.47 8.66
CA ALA A 303 6.79 17.92 8.50
C ALA A 303 6.71 18.69 9.83
N ALA A 304 6.01 18.16 10.82
CA ALA A 304 5.98 18.73 12.17
C ALA A 304 7.34 18.65 12.87
N MET A 305 8.18 17.68 12.51
CA MET A 305 9.54 17.51 13.09
C MET A 305 10.61 18.11 12.17
N VAL A 306 10.48 17.93 10.88
CA VAL A 306 11.41 18.37 9.84
C VAL A 306 10.60 19.06 8.74
N PRO A 307 10.51 20.39 8.72
CA PRO A 307 9.63 21.13 7.79
C PRO A 307 9.89 20.83 6.32
N THR A 308 11.11 20.45 5.94
CA THR A 308 11.47 20.04 4.57
C THR A 308 10.63 18.86 4.05
N ALA A 309 10.03 18.06 4.92
CA ALA A 309 9.11 17.01 4.51
C ALA A 309 7.90 17.53 3.72
N ASN A 310 7.52 18.80 3.87
CA ASN A 310 6.48 19.43 3.05
C ASN A 310 6.88 19.56 1.57
N LEU A 311 8.17 19.56 1.28
CA LEU A 311 8.71 19.67 -0.08
C LEU A 311 8.78 18.33 -0.80
N MET A 312 8.51 17.22 -0.11
CA MET A 312 8.48 15.89 -0.73
C MET A 312 7.40 15.81 -1.81
N LYS A 313 7.77 15.28 -2.97
CA LYS A 313 6.88 15.11 -4.10
C LYS A 313 7.14 13.81 -4.85
N ALA A 314 6.14 13.37 -5.63
CA ALA A 314 6.33 12.31 -6.60
C ALA A 314 7.33 12.77 -7.68
N PRO A 315 8.17 11.89 -8.21
CA PRO A 315 8.91 12.18 -9.44
C PRO A 315 7.90 12.34 -10.60
N ASP A 316 8.19 13.27 -11.51
CA ASP A 316 7.34 13.51 -12.69
C ASP A 316 7.46 12.34 -13.68
N PHE A 317 6.34 11.82 -14.13
CA PHE A 317 6.22 10.83 -15.21
C PHE A 317 4.82 10.89 -15.82
N ASP A 318 4.74 10.71 -17.14
CA ASP A 318 3.47 10.75 -17.87
C ASP A 318 2.83 9.36 -17.96
N SER A 319 3.64 8.29 -18.00
CA SER A 319 3.17 6.90 -18.02
C SER A 319 4.12 5.95 -17.30
N ALA A 320 3.63 4.79 -16.88
CA ALA A 320 4.44 3.76 -16.24
C ALA A 320 5.60 3.27 -17.14
N ALA A 321 5.40 3.23 -18.46
CA ALA A 321 6.44 2.86 -19.41
C ALA A 321 7.54 3.93 -19.49
N GLU A 322 7.16 5.22 -19.45
CA GLU A 322 8.10 6.34 -19.43
C GLU A 322 8.84 6.43 -18.10
N ALA A 323 8.16 6.18 -17.00
CA ALA A 323 8.78 6.18 -15.68
C ALA A 323 9.96 5.21 -15.57
N THR A 324 9.88 4.04 -16.20
CA THR A 324 10.94 3.02 -16.20
C THR A 324 12.05 3.29 -17.21
N SER A 325 11.77 4.02 -18.28
CA SER A 325 12.74 4.39 -19.32
C SER A 325 13.27 5.84 -19.18
N ALA A 326 12.79 6.58 -18.18
CA ALA A 326 13.23 7.93 -17.89
C ALA A 326 14.73 8.00 -17.58
N ARG A 327 15.33 9.17 -17.78
CA ARG A 327 16.76 9.42 -17.47
C ARG A 327 17.09 9.24 -15.99
N LEU A 328 16.13 9.46 -15.12
CA LEU A 328 16.15 9.12 -13.69
C LEU A 328 15.02 8.13 -13.42
N PRO A 329 15.24 6.84 -13.68
CA PRO A 329 14.18 5.86 -13.69
C PRO A 329 13.54 5.70 -12.31
N ILE A 330 12.23 5.47 -12.33
CA ILE A 330 11.41 5.32 -11.13
C ILE A 330 11.23 3.82 -10.85
N HIS A 331 11.23 3.46 -9.58
CA HIS A 331 11.02 2.07 -9.20
C HIS A 331 9.58 1.64 -9.50
N PRO A 332 9.36 0.48 -10.15
CA PRO A 332 8.01 0.03 -10.52
C PRO A 332 7.02 -0.01 -9.34
N GLY A 333 7.51 -0.36 -8.13
CA GLY A 333 6.67 -0.32 -6.93
C GLY A 333 6.25 1.10 -6.51
N ALA A 334 7.09 2.11 -6.74
CA ALA A 334 6.70 3.50 -6.51
C ALA A 334 5.65 3.98 -7.53
N VAL A 335 5.82 3.58 -8.80
CA VAL A 335 4.81 3.83 -9.85
C VAL A 335 3.47 3.22 -9.46
N ASP A 336 3.46 1.97 -8.98
CA ASP A 336 2.23 1.31 -8.50
C ASP A 336 1.52 2.10 -7.41
N TYR A 337 2.29 2.65 -6.47
CA TYR A 337 1.71 3.49 -5.42
C TYR A 337 1.09 4.74 -6.01
N TYR A 338 1.80 5.48 -6.88
CA TYR A 338 1.29 6.71 -7.46
C TYR A 338 0.09 6.50 -8.37
N GLU A 339 0.07 5.41 -9.14
CA GLU A 339 -1.08 5.03 -9.96
C GLU A 339 -2.27 4.56 -9.11
N ARG A 340 -2.02 3.81 -8.01
CA ARG A 340 -3.08 3.35 -7.09
C ARG A 340 -3.78 4.49 -6.38
N GLU A 341 -3.09 5.57 -6.07
CA GLU A 341 -3.68 6.75 -5.46
C GLU A 341 -4.69 7.44 -6.41
N GLN A 342 -4.55 7.22 -7.72
CA GLN A 342 -5.48 7.67 -8.76
C GLN A 342 -6.64 6.69 -9.01
N GLN A 343 -6.56 5.43 -8.54
CA GLN A 343 -7.56 4.38 -8.77
C GLN A 343 -8.64 4.37 -7.67
N THR A 344 -9.90 4.23 -8.10
CA THR A 344 -11.05 4.06 -7.19
C THR A 344 -10.98 2.72 -6.44
N PHE A 345 -11.52 2.66 -5.21
CA PHE A 345 -11.58 1.45 -4.37
C PHE A 345 -12.11 0.21 -5.11
N LEU A 346 -13.09 0.39 -6.00
CA LEU A 346 -13.66 -0.69 -6.80
C LEU A 346 -12.65 -1.31 -7.77
N GLN A 347 -11.84 -0.51 -8.46
CA GLN A 347 -10.79 -0.99 -9.38
C GLN A 347 -9.69 -1.76 -8.63
N ARG A 348 -9.41 -1.35 -7.38
CA ARG A 348 -8.38 -1.99 -6.55
C ARG A 348 -8.74 -3.41 -6.11
N TYR A 349 -10.03 -3.70 -5.94
CA TYR A 349 -10.51 -4.98 -5.43
C TYR A 349 -11.34 -5.77 -6.46
N GLU A 350 -11.34 -5.36 -7.71
CA GLU A 350 -12.13 -5.97 -8.78
C GLU A 350 -11.90 -7.48 -8.88
N ASP A 351 -10.65 -7.92 -8.93
CA ASP A 351 -10.29 -9.34 -8.99
C ASP A 351 -10.76 -10.13 -7.76
N TRP A 352 -10.64 -9.54 -6.56
CA TRP A 352 -11.10 -10.14 -5.31
C TRP A 352 -12.62 -10.22 -5.23
N VAL A 353 -13.31 -9.19 -5.71
CA VAL A 353 -14.78 -9.17 -5.77
C VAL A 353 -15.29 -10.27 -6.70
N TYR A 354 -14.70 -10.42 -7.87
CA TYR A 354 -15.03 -11.51 -8.80
C TYR A 354 -14.71 -12.89 -8.21
N LEU A 355 -13.58 -13.05 -7.56
CA LEU A 355 -13.17 -14.30 -6.94
C LEU A 355 -14.10 -14.70 -5.80
N VAL A 356 -14.45 -13.77 -4.92
CA VAL A 356 -15.42 -13.99 -3.82
C VAL A 356 -16.82 -14.26 -4.37
N ALA A 357 -17.28 -13.56 -5.40
CA ALA A 357 -18.57 -13.80 -6.04
C ALA A 357 -18.62 -15.19 -6.69
N PHE A 358 -17.57 -15.57 -7.40
CA PHE A 358 -17.50 -16.87 -8.10
C PHE A 358 -17.42 -18.04 -7.10
N PHE A 359 -16.48 -18.00 -6.15
CA PHE A 359 -16.33 -19.07 -5.17
C PHE A 359 -17.45 -19.07 -4.11
N GLY A 360 -17.93 -17.89 -3.70
CA GLY A 360 -19.04 -17.77 -2.76
C GLY A 360 -20.34 -18.32 -3.34
N GLY A 361 -20.62 -18.03 -4.61
CA GLY A 361 -21.77 -18.60 -5.33
C GLY A 361 -21.67 -20.12 -5.50
N GLY A 362 -20.48 -20.62 -5.86
CA GLY A 362 -20.21 -22.06 -5.99
C GLY A 362 -20.36 -22.81 -4.66
N LEU A 363 -19.79 -22.27 -3.58
CA LEU A 363 -19.88 -22.86 -2.24
C LEU A 363 -21.31 -22.84 -1.70
N GLY A 364 -22.04 -21.74 -1.89
CA GLY A 364 -23.45 -21.62 -1.52
C GLY A 364 -24.32 -22.65 -2.24
N SER A 365 -24.11 -22.84 -3.55
CA SER A 365 -24.80 -23.86 -4.33
C SER A 365 -24.47 -25.28 -3.88
N ALA A 366 -23.21 -25.58 -3.57
CA ALA A 366 -22.79 -26.88 -3.07
C ALA A 366 -23.41 -27.21 -1.69
N VAL A 367 -23.44 -26.25 -0.78
CA VAL A 367 -24.06 -26.41 0.55
C VAL A 367 -25.57 -26.62 0.42
N ALA A 368 -26.26 -25.85 -0.44
CA ALA A 368 -27.69 -26.02 -0.70
C ALA A 368 -27.99 -27.39 -1.33
N TRP A 369 -27.18 -27.84 -2.28
CA TRP A 369 -27.32 -29.16 -2.90
C TRP A 369 -27.10 -30.29 -1.89
N LEU A 370 -26.07 -30.21 -1.04
CA LEU A 370 -25.83 -31.20 0.03
C LEU A 370 -27.04 -31.24 1.01
N GLY A 371 -27.52 -30.08 1.44
CA GLY A 371 -28.70 -29.98 2.34
C GLY A 371 -29.95 -30.62 1.73
N GLN A 372 -30.20 -30.37 0.44
CA GLN A 372 -31.32 -30.99 -0.27
C GLN A 372 -31.14 -32.50 -0.42
N ARG A 373 -29.93 -32.99 -0.67
CA ARG A 373 -29.64 -34.42 -0.78
C ARG A 373 -29.91 -35.16 0.55
N PHE A 374 -29.43 -34.63 1.66
CA PHE A 374 -29.70 -35.21 3.00
C PHE A 374 -31.20 -35.19 3.36
N ALA A 375 -31.90 -34.11 3.03
CA ALA A 375 -33.33 -34.01 3.29
C ALA A 375 -34.16 -35.01 2.43
N ARG A 376 -33.74 -35.30 1.20
CA ARG A 376 -34.38 -36.34 0.35
C ARG A 376 -34.17 -37.74 0.89
N GLU A 377 -32.98 -38.08 1.34
CA GLU A 377 -32.68 -39.41 1.91
C GLU A 377 -33.47 -39.66 3.22
N GLN A 378 -33.71 -38.64 4.01
CA GLN A 378 -34.54 -38.72 5.23
C GLN A 378 -36.03 -38.94 4.91
N ARG A 379 -36.58 -38.22 3.92
CA ARG A 379 -37.98 -38.39 3.51
C ARG A 379 -38.23 -39.79 2.92
N ALA A 380 -37.36 -40.29 2.09
CA ALA A 380 -37.50 -41.60 1.49
C ALA A 380 -37.58 -42.76 2.52
N ARG A 381 -36.91 -42.64 3.67
CA ARG A 381 -37.00 -43.63 4.76
C ARG A 381 -38.35 -43.58 5.48
N ILE A 382 -38.89 -42.42 5.73
CA ILE A 382 -40.18 -42.28 6.41
C ILE A 382 -41.30 -42.71 5.49
N ASP A 383 -41.25 -42.37 4.20
CA ASP A 383 -42.21 -42.80 3.20
C ASP A 383 -42.26 -44.33 3.08
N ALA A 384 -41.08 -45.01 3.09
CA ALA A 384 -41.03 -46.45 3.09
C ALA A 384 -41.71 -47.13 4.30
N VAL A 385 -41.61 -46.52 5.50
CA VAL A 385 -42.29 -47.02 6.70
C VAL A 385 -43.80 -46.80 6.59
N LEU A 386 -44.24 -45.66 6.09
CA LEU A 386 -45.67 -45.36 5.85
C LEU A 386 -46.26 -46.35 4.85
N ASP A 387 -45.59 -46.58 3.73
CA ASP A 387 -46.01 -47.56 2.71
C ASP A 387 -46.12 -48.97 3.29
N ARG A 388 -45.18 -49.39 4.15
CA ARG A 388 -45.21 -50.70 4.78
C ARG A 388 -46.39 -50.81 5.78
N LEU A 389 -46.65 -49.77 6.58
CA LEU A 389 -47.81 -49.74 7.49
C LEU A 389 -49.16 -49.81 6.72
N LEU A 390 -49.28 -49.15 5.57
CA LEU A 390 -50.45 -49.24 4.71
C LEU A 390 -50.58 -50.66 4.10
N ALA A 391 -49.48 -51.27 3.70
CA ALA A 391 -49.46 -52.65 3.23
C ALA A 391 -49.94 -53.63 4.31
N ILE A 392 -49.42 -53.47 5.57
CA ILE A 392 -49.85 -54.27 6.72
C ILE A 392 -51.40 -54.12 6.97
N LEU A 393 -51.93 -52.87 6.86
CA LEU A 393 -53.35 -52.63 7.01
C LEU A 393 -54.19 -53.39 5.97
N ILE A 394 -53.74 -53.44 4.71
CA ILE A 394 -54.44 -54.19 3.62
C ILE A 394 -54.30 -55.70 3.86
N GLU A 395 -53.12 -56.19 4.25
CA GLU A 395 -52.82 -57.60 4.47
C GLU A 395 -53.60 -58.16 5.67
N ALA A 396 -53.72 -57.37 6.75
CA ALA A 396 -54.52 -57.75 7.96
C ALA A 396 -55.98 -57.91 7.61
N ARG A 397 -56.56 -57.09 6.73
CA ARG A 397 -57.98 -57.23 6.28
C ARG A 397 -58.23 -58.43 5.36
N GLY A 398 -57.20 -58.92 4.68
CA GLY A 398 -57.30 -60.08 3.80
C GLY A 398 -56.99 -61.43 4.43
N THR A 399 -56.51 -61.47 5.69
CA THR A 399 -56.05 -62.70 6.38
C THR A 399 -56.93 -63.04 7.58
N GLN A 400 -57.37 -64.29 7.65
CA GLN A 400 -58.07 -64.84 8.82
C GLN A 400 -57.22 -65.78 9.70
N ASP A 401 -55.94 -65.99 9.34
CA ASP A 401 -55.03 -66.84 10.09
C ASP A 401 -54.52 -66.14 11.35
N PRO A 402 -54.75 -66.66 12.55
CA PRO A 402 -54.31 -66.06 13.81
C PRO A 402 -52.80 -65.93 13.92
N ALA A 403 -52.03 -66.86 13.35
CA ALA A 403 -50.59 -66.82 13.39
C ALA A 403 -50.00 -65.68 12.52
N ALA A 404 -50.63 -65.49 11.33
CA ALA A 404 -50.26 -64.38 10.44
C ALA A 404 -50.61 -63.02 11.03
N LEU A 405 -51.76 -62.85 11.73
CA LEU A 405 -52.13 -61.61 12.43
C LEU A 405 -51.20 -61.28 13.61
N GLU A 406 -50.67 -62.35 14.31
CA GLU A 406 -49.67 -62.15 15.37
C GLU A 406 -48.33 -61.63 14.79
N ALA A 407 -47.90 -62.21 13.67
CA ALA A 407 -46.69 -61.80 13.01
C ALA A 407 -46.77 -60.31 12.56
N LEU A 408 -47.91 -59.89 11.99
CA LEU A 408 -48.17 -58.50 11.57
C LEU A 408 -48.15 -57.54 12.79
N ALA A 409 -48.68 -57.95 13.93
CA ALA A 409 -48.62 -57.13 15.16
C ALA A 409 -47.18 -56.91 15.64
N VAL A 410 -46.37 -57.96 15.66
CA VAL A 410 -44.94 -57.86 16.04
C VAL A 410 -44.18 -56.97 15.03
N GLU A 411 -44.52 -57.03 13.73
CA GLU A 411 -43.90 -56.16 12.72
C GLU A 411 -44.26 -54.69 12.91
N ILE A 412 -45.53 -54.37 13.25
CA ILE A 412 -45.96 -53.01 13.60
C ILE A 412 -45.19 -52.51 14.80
N ASP A 413 -44.99 -53.28 15.86
CA ASP A 413 -44.24 -52.87 17.03
C ASP A 413 -42.75 -52.61 16.67
N GLY A 414 -42.17 -53.41 15.81
CA GLY A 414 -40.81 -53.23 15.27
C GLY A 414 -40.69 -51.87 14.53
N LEU A 415 -41.61 -51.61 13.61
CA LEU A 415 -41.63 -50.35 12.84
C LEU A 415 -41.80 -49.12 13.76
N VAL A 416 -42.64 -49.23 14.82
CA VAL A 416 -42.82 -48.13 15.80
C VAL A 416 -41.54 -47.87 16.57
N ILE A 417 -40.79 -48.91 17.00
CA ILE A 417 -39.52 -48.75 17.69
C ILE A 417 -38.50 -48.03 16.79
N ASP A 418 -38.42 -48.44 15.50
CA ASP A 418 -37.48 -47.79 14.57
C ASP A 418 -37.84 -46.34 14.30
N VAL A 419 -39.10 -45.99 14.17
CA VAL A 419 -39.58 -44.63 14.04
C VAL A 419 -39.25 -43.80 15.26
N VAL A 420 -39.53 -44.28 16.45
CA VAL A 420 -39.25 -43.57 17.70
C VAL A 420 -37.74 -43.33 17.86
N ARG A 421 -36.93 -44.35 17.53
CA ARG A 421 -35.48 -44.22 17.53
C ARG A 421 -34.98 -43.17 16.54
N HIS A 422 -35.56 -43.15 15.37
CA HIS A 422 -35.24 -42.14 14.32
C HIS A 422 -35.66 -40.73 14.71
N ALA A 423 -36.88 -40.56 15.25
CA ALA A 423 -37.41 -39.27 15.71
C ALA A 423 -36.61 -38.67 16.87
N ARG A 424 -36.03 -39.50 17.73
CA ARG A 424 -35.13 -39.05 18.81
C ARG A 424 -33.77 -38.55 18.30
N ALA A 425 -33.34 -39.04 17.16
CA ALA A 425 -32.04 -38.72 16.59
C ALA A 425 -32.08 -37.54 15.63
N HIS A 426 -33.28 -37.20 15.11
CA HIS A 426 -33.47 -36.21 14.04
C HIS A 426 -34.71 -35.38 14.28
N ASP A 427 -34.64 -34.10 13.91
CA ASP A 427 -35.79 -33.20 13.96
C ASP A 427 -36.79 -33.54 12.85
N THR A 428 -37.95 -34.09 13.22
CA THR A 428 -38.95 -34.58 12.28
C THR A 428 -40.15 -33.65 12.21
N ASP A 429 -40.60 -33.31 11.00
CA ASP A 429 -41.74 -32.42 10.79
C ASP A 429 -43.03 -32.96 11.48
N ILE A 430 -43.73 -32.10 12.19
CA ILE A 430 -44.96 -32.43 12.95
C ILE A 430 -46.04 -33.09 12.09
N ARG A 431 -46.16 -32.68 10.82
CA ARG A 431 -47.14 -33.25 9.88
C ARG A 431 -46.83 -34.70 9.54
N THR A 432 -45.57 -35.00 9.32
CA THR A 432 -45.08 -36.34 9.00
C THR A 432 -45.25 -37.28 10.21
N MET A 433 -44.98 -36.79 11.41
CA MET A 433 -45.18 -37.53 12.65
C MET A 433 -46.68 -37.81 12.89
N SER A 434 -47.56 -36.85 12.63
CA SER A 434 -49.02 -37.03 12.77
C SER A 434 -49.58 -38.06 11.79
N ALA A 435 -49.12 -38.04 10.54
CA ALA A 435 -49.48 -39.05 9.52
C ALA A 435 -49.05 -40.47 9.93
N LEU A 436 -47.87 -40.57 10.51
CA LEU A 436 -47.28 -41.85 10.93
C LEU A 436 -48.00 -42.43 12.16
N ILE A 437 -48.39 -41.59 13.13
CA ILE A 437 -49.21 -41.99 14.27
C ILE A 437 -50.56 -42.51 13.82
N LEU A 438 -51.21 -41.79 12.86
CA LEU A 438 -52.51 -42.20 12.29
C LEU A 438 -52.39 -43.55 11.57
N ALA A 439 -51.29 -43.78 10.82
CA ALA A 439 -51.08 -45.01 10.10
C ALA A 439 -50.84 -46.21 11.04
N VAL A 440 -50.09 -45.99 12.13
CA VAL A 440 -49.86 -46.99 13.19
C VAL A 440 -51.14 -47.35 13.91
N ASP A 441 -51.95 -46.36 14.28
CA ASP A 441 -53.24 -46.58 14.95
C ASP A 441 -54.22 -47.35 14.06
N ALA A 442 -54.28 -46.98 12.78
CA ALA A 442 -55.13 -47.62 11.79
C ALA A 442 -54.71 -49.11 11.58
N ALA A 443 -53.38 -49.36 11.46
CA ALA A 443 -52.86 -50.72 11.26
C ALA A 443 -53.11 -51.58 12.51
N ARG A 444 -52.90 -51.06 13.72
CA ARG A 444 -53.19 -51.75 14.99
C ARG A 444 -54.69 -52.03 15.16
N ALA A 445 -55.56 -51.07 14.83
CA ALA A 445 -57.01 -51.28 14.90
C ALA A 445 -57.45 -52.39 13.94
N ALA A 446 -56.96 -52.38 12.69
CA ALA A 446 -57.29 -53.43 11.71
C ALA A 446 -56.86 -54.84 12.17
N VAL A 447 -55.65 -55.00 12.71
CA VAL A 447 -55.19 -56.28 13.24
C VAL A 447 -56.02 -56.69 14.46
N ALA A 448 -56.38 -55.79 15.35
CA ALA A 448 -57.19 -56.05 16.52
C ALA A 448 -58.63 -56.44 16.19
N ASP A 449 -59.24 -55.82 15.19
CA ASP A 449 -60.60 -56.12 14.71
C ASP A 449 -60.67 -57.49 14.06
N CYS A 450 -59.71 -57.79 13.14
CA CYS A 450 -59.65 -59.08 12.50
C CYS A 450 -59.37 -60.26 13.49
N ARG A 451 -58.65 -59.99 14.58
CA ARG A 451 -58.47 -60.96 15.68
C ARG A 451 -59.77 -61.20 16.48
N ARG A 452 -60.63 -60.21 16.63
CA ARG A 452 -61.93 -60.31 17.31
C ARG A 452 -62.93 -61.07 16.47
N ASP A 453 -62.96 -60.82 15.17
CA ASP A 453 -63.86 -61.50 14.24
C ASP A 453 -63.50 -62.95 14.01
N GLY A 454 -62.22 -63.36 14.09
CA GLY A 454 -61.73 -64.72 14.06
C GLY A 454 -61.84 -65.54 15.34
N ALA A 455 -62.24 -64.93 16.46
CA ALA A 455 -62.41 -65.69 17.71
C ALA A 455 -63.72 -66.44 17.72
N PRO A 456 -63.74 -67.78 18.01
CA PRO A 456 -64.99 -68.56 18.03
C PRO A 456 -65.96 -67.95 19.08
N VAL A 457 -67.20 -67.73 18.64
CA VAL A 457 -68.30 -67.21 19.50
C VAL A 457 -68.50 -68.23 20.62
N ARG A 458 -68.06 -67.98 21.79
CA ARG A 458 -68.51 -68.65 23.01
C ARG A 458 -69.91 -68.16 23.33
N GLU A 459 -70.95 -69.02 22.98
CA GLU A 459 -72.31 -68.92 23.39
C GLU A 459 -72.41 -68.68 24.91
N ARG A 460 -72.80 -67.44 25.32
CA ARG A 460 -73.29 -67.19 26.66
C ARG A 460 -74.79 -67.25 26.65
N ALA A 461 -75.29 -68.50 26.97
CA ALA A 461 -76.68 -68.69 27.29
C ALA A 461 -77.11 -67.84 28.48
N GLY A 462 -78.26 -67.14 28.27
CA GLY A 462 -79.32 -66.83 29.17
C GLY A 462 -79.04 -66.14 30.51
N ARG A 463 -79.52 -64.95 30.59
CA ARG A 463 -80.37 -64.47 31.70
C ARG A 463 -81.22 -63.28 31.24
N VAL A 464 -82.50 -63.60 30.96
CA VAL A 464 -83.53 -62.62 30.76
C VAL A 464 -83.92 -62.10 32.20
N LEU A 465 -83.70 -60.84 32.45
CA LEU A 465 -84.23 -60.12 33.60
C LEU A 465 -85.34 -59.17 33.07
N SER A 466 -86.54 -59.50 33.48
CA SER A 466 -87.77 -58.78 33.24
C SER A 466 -87.70 -57.38 33.86
N LEU A 467 -88.00 -56.35 33.05
CA LEU A 467 -88.25 -55.02 33.46
C LEU A 467 -89.68 -54.85 33.93
N HIS A 468 -89.88 -54.50 35.17
CA HIS A 468 -91.17 -53.95 35.67
C HIS A 468 -91.20 -52.44 35.39
N PRO A 469 -92.31 -51.93 34.93
CA PRO A 469 -92.47 -50.53 34.78
C PRO A 469 -92.85 -49.88 36.15
N VAL A 470 -92.18 -48.87 36.57
CA VAL A 470 -92.64 -47.96 37.65
C VAL A 470 -93.14 -46.72 36.96
N SER A 471 -94.43 -46.56 37.13
CA SER A 471 -95.24 -45.35 36.88
C SER A 471 -95.01 -44.34 38.01
N GLY A 472 -95.04 -43.09 37.67
CA GLY A 472 -95.59 -42.12 38.56
C GLY A 472 -94.70 -40.98 39.06
N ALA A 473 -95.15 -39.87 38.68
CA ALA A 473 -95.20 -38.50 39.10
C ALA A 473 -94.09 -37.56 38.61
#